data_e47c544df680bdeb7424fc8558a82a60
#
_entry.id   e47c544df680bdeb7424fc8558a82a60
#
_cell.length_a   1.000
_cell.length_b   1.000
_cell.length_c   1.000
_cell.angle_alpha   90.00
_cell.angle_beta   90.00
_cell.angle_gamma   90.00
#
_symmetry.space_group_name_H-M   'P 1'
#
loop_
_entity.id
_entity.type
_entity.pdbx_description
1 polymer ?
#
loop_
_entity_poly.entity_id
_entity_poly.type
_entity_poly.pdbx_seq_one_letter_code
_entity_poly.pdbx_strand_id
1 'polypeptide(L)'
;MEVVREFISTVFVVRNGKVLLTWNKKCNIWVPIGGHIEPNELPCDSVVREAKEESGLDIALVSLNKRKTANIAQPVQINLDHVREDHKHINLMYFATVKGGRMMEKSDEGTALKWFSGEELEKENLLPNIKEWALEAIRQIGL
;
A
#
# COMPACT_ATOMS: atom_id res chain seq x y z
N MET A 1 -28.78 -11.14 -0.52
CA MET A 1 -27.84 -9.99 -0.36
C MET A 1 -26.89 -9.94 -1.55
N GLU A 2 -26.80 -8.80 -2.19
CA GLU A 2 -25.86 -8.59 -3.26
C GLU A 2 -24.50 -8.21 -2.69
N VAL A 3 -23.44 -8.87 -3.15
CA VAL A 3 -22.07 -8.58 -2.72
C VAL A 3 -21.40 -7.68 -3.75
N VAL A 4 -20.93 -6.52 -3.32
CA VAL A 4 -20.18 -5.58 -4.16
C VAL A 4 -18.69 -5.87 -4.04
N ARG A 5 -18.01 -5.99 -5.17
CA ARG A 5 -16.56 -6.16 -5.25
C ARG A 5 -15.95 -5.03 -6.05
N GLU A 6 -14.99 -4.36 -5.47
CA GLU A 6 -14.32 -3.23 -6.10
C GLU A 6 -12.82 -3.45 -6.13
N PHE A 7 -12.17 -2.98 -7.19
CA PHE A 7 -10.72 -3.06 -7.33
C PHE A 7 -10.07 -1.88 -6.63
N ILE A 8 -9.08 -2.18 -5.79
CA ILE A 8 -8.20 -1.19 -5.17
C ILE A 8 -6.75 -1.57 -5.42
N SER A 9 -5.87 -0.60 -5.26
CA SER A 9 -4.42 -0.83 -5.22
C SER A 9 -3.85 -0.27 -3.93
N THR A 10 -2.91 -0.99 -3.33
CA THR A 10 -2.21 -0.55 -2.12
C THR A 10 -0.72 -0.75 -2.27
N VAL A 11 0.07 0.00 -1.52
CA VAL A 11 1.52 -0.07 -1.61
C VAL A 11 2.18 0.01 -0.24
N PHE A 12 3.16 -0.87 -0.04
CA PHE A 12 4.06 -0.80 1.10
C PHE A 12 5.33 -0.11 0.64
N VAL A 13 5.47 1.16 1.00
CA VAL A 13 6.63 1.99 0.63
C VAL A 13 7.71 1.81 1.68
N VAL A 14 8.90 1.41 1.26
CA VAL A 14 10.03 1.15 2.17
C VAL A 14 11.15 2.14 1.91
N ARG A 15 11.66 2.72 2.98
CA ARG A 15 12.84 3.60 2.97
C ARG A 15 13.60 3.41 4.27
N ASN A 16 14.93 3.23 4.18
CA ASN A 16 15.80 3.06 5.34
C ASN A 16 15.33 1.95 6.30
N GLY A 17 14.88 0.84 5.72
CA GLY A 17 14.42 -0.31 6.51
C GLY A 17 13.09 -0.13 7.23
N LYS A 18 12.33 0.89 6.87
CA LYS A 18 11.03 1.18 7.48
C LYS A 18 9.94 1.25 6.42
N VAL A 19 8.74 0.86 6.78
CA VAL A 19 7.56 0.90 5.90
C VAL A 19 6.62 2.03 6.32
N LEU A 20 6.05 2.69 5.32
CA LEU A 20 5.11 3.80 5.55
C LEU A 20 3.69 3.27 5.64
N LEU A 21 3.01 3.62 6.73
CA LEU A 21 1.59 3.33 6.90
C LEU A 21 0.84 4.62 7.18
N THR A 22 -0.46 4.60 6.90
CA THR A 22 -1.38 5.70 7.16
C THR A 22 -2.47 5.26 8.13
N TRP A 23 -2.96 6.18 8.96
CA TRP A 23 -4.00 5.86 9.94
C TRP A 23 -5.37 5.84 9.28
N ASN A 24 -6.09 4.73 9.42
CA ASN A 24 -7.46 4.60 8.96
C ASN A 24 -8.41 4.96 10.10
N LYS A 25 -9.07 6.12 9.98
CA LYS A 25 -9.97 6.65 11.02
C LYS A 25 -11.21 5.78 11.23
N LYS A 26 -11.70 5.14 10.18
CA LYS A 26 -12.91 4.31 10.25
C LYS A 26 -12.70 3.05 11.06
N CYS A 27 -11.52 2.43 10.88
CA CYS A 27 -11.18 1.16 11.52
C CYS A 27 -10.25 1.33 12.72
N ASN A 28 -9.70 2.52 12.95
CA ASN A 28 -8.73 2.83 14.02
C ASN A 28 -7.52 1.90 13.96
N ILE A 29 -6.95 1.73 12.76
CA ILE A 29 -5.74 0.93 12.55
C ILE A 29 -4.85 1.57 11.49
N TRP A 30 -3.58 1.18 11.49
CA TRP A 30 -2.63 1.55 10.46
C TRP A 30 -2.79 0.64 9.25
N VAL A 31 -2.78 1.22 8.06
CA VAL A 31 -2.96 0.52 6.79
C VAL A 31 -1.96 1.05 5.76
N PRO A 32 -1.65 0.26 4.71
CA PRO A 32 -0.83 0.78 3.62
C PRO A 32 -1.58 1.87 2.84
N ILE A 33 -0.83 2.71 2.16
CA ILE A 33 -1.36 3.73 1.28
C ILE A 33 -2.07 3.06 0.09
N GLY A 34 -3.18 3.62 -0.34
CA GLY A 34 -3.89 3.12 -1.51
C GLY A 34 -5.31 3.64 -1.62
N GLY A 35 -6.03 3.15 -2.60
CA GLY A 35 -7.41 3.52 -2.84
C GLY A 35 -7.97 2.85 -4.09
N HIS A 36 -9.13 3.30 -4.50
CA HIS A 36 -9.83 2.76 -5.66
C HIS A 36 -9.08 3.08 -6.95
N ILE A 37 -9.05 2.08 -7.85
CA ILE A 37 -8.51 2.24 -9.20
C ILE A 37 -9.59 2.96 -10.02
N GLU A 38 -9.25 4.09 -10.62
CA GLU A 38 -10.18 4.87 -11.40
C GLU A 38 -10.42 4.24 -12.78
N PRO A 39 -11.56 4.56 -13.45
CA PRO A 39 -11.79 4.07 -14.82
C PRO A 39 -10.63 4.44 -15.75
N ASN A 40 -10.20 3.46 -16.56
CA ASN A 40 -9.10 3.58 -17.52
C ASN A 40 -7.71 3.80 -16.90
N GLU A 41 -7.59 3.71 -15.60
CA GLU A 41 -6.31 3.82 -14.91
C GLU A 41 -5.69 2.43 -14.74
N LEU A 42 -4.38 2.31 -15.01
CA LEU A 42 -3.67 1.07 -14.69
C LEU A 42 -3.50 0.94 -13.19
N PRO A 43 -3.57 -0.27 -12.63
CA PRO A 43 -3.37 -0.46 -11.18
C PRO A 43 -2.05 0.09 -10.66
N CYS A 44 -0.96 -0.06 -11.43
CA CYS A 44 0.35 0.47 -11.05
C CYS A 44 0.38 2.01 -11.08
N ASP A 45 -0.35 2.64 -11.97
CA ASP A 45 -0.46 4.11 -12.02
C ASP A 45 -1.34 4.62 -10.87
N SER A 46 -2.40 3.88 -10.55
CA SER A 46 -3.29 4.20 -9.44
C SER A 46 -2.51 4.31 -8.13
N VAL A 47 -1.68 3.33 -7.84
CA VAL A 47 -0.95 3.30 -6.57
C VAL A 47 0.12 4.38 -6.49
N VAL A 48 0.74 4.75 -7.61
CA VAL A 48 1.70 5.87 -7.69
C VAL A 48 0.97 7.19 -7.43
N ARG A 49 -0.20 7.37 -8.02
CA ARG A 49 -1.06 8.55 -7.81
C ARG A 49 -1.49 8.65 -6.35
N GLU A 50 -2.00 7.56 -5.77
CA GLU A 50 -2.45 7.53 -4.38
C GLU A 50 -1.30 7.86 -3.41
N ALA A 51 -0.10 7.33 -3.66
CA ALA A 51 1.06 7.64 -2.84
C ALA A 51 1.39 9.13 -2.87
N LYS A 52 1.33 9.76 -4.05
CA LYS A 52 1.57 11.20 -4.19
C LYS A 52 0.52 12.02 -3.45
N GLU A 53 -0.76 11.67 -3.63
CA GLU A 53 -1.87 12.37 -2.98
C GLU A 53 -1.84 12.24 -1.48
N GLU A 54 -1.57 11.04 -0.96
CA GLU A 54 -1.65 10.77 0.47
C GLU A 54 -0.37 11.11 1.24
N SER A 55 0.80 11.04 0.61
CA SER A 55 2.07 11.23 1.30
C SER A 55 2.96 12.33 0.75
N GLY A 56 2.73 12.78 -0.47
CA GLY A 56 3.61 13.71 -1.16
C GLY A 56 4.84 13.06 -1.80
N LEU A 57 4.99 11.75 -1.64
CA LEU A 57 6.17 11.04 -2.13
C LEU A 57 5.98 10.55 -3.57
N ASP A 58 7.06 10.62 -4.35
CA ASP A 58 7.17 9.97 -5.65
C ASP A 58 7.81 8.61 -5.42
N ILE A 59 7.09 7.55 -5.76
CA ILE A 59 7.52 6.19 -5.50
C ILE A 59 7.95 5.48 -6.77
N ALA A 60 8.86 4.51 -6.62
CA ALA A 60 9.27 3.59 -7.67
C ALA A 60 8.84 2.19 -7.26
N LEU A 61 7.98 1.57 -8.08
CA LEU A 61 7.48 0.23 -7.78
C LEU A 61 8.59 -0.80 -7.95
N VAL A 62 8.65 -1.74 -7.01
CA VAL A 62 9.59 -2.86 -7.05
C VAL A 62 8.83 -4.09 -7.51
N SER A 63 9.15 -4.59 -8.70
CA SER A 63 8.54 -5.81 -9.22
C SER A 63 9.37 -7.02 -8.84
N LEU A 64 8.71 -8.03 -8.29
CA LEU A 64 9.35 -9.33 -8.03
C LEU A 64 9.31 -10.21 -9.28
N ASN A 65 8.52 -9.82 -10.28
CA ASN A 65 8.44 -10.51 -11.56
C ASN A 65 9.47 -9.92 -12.53
N LYS A 66 10.50 -10.70 -12.86
CA LYS A 66 11.59 -10.28 -13.73
C LYS A 66 11.43 -10.76 -15.19
N ARG A 67 10.26 -11.20 -15.58
CA ARG A 67 10.02 -11.70 -16.94
C ARG A 67 10.02 -10.55 -17.95
N LYS A 68 10.70 -10.78 -19.09
CA LYS A 68 10.82 -9.76 -20.15
C LYS A 68 9.48 -9.39 -20.78
N THR A 69 8.50 -10.30 -20.73
CA THR A 69 7.18 -10.09 -21.31
C THR A 69 6.22 -9.35 -20.38
N ALA A 70 6.60 -9.08 -19.13
CA ALA A 70 5.80 -8.26 -18.24
C ALA A 70 5.94 -6.79 -18.68
N ASN A 71 4.85 -6.23 -19.22
CA ASN A 71 4.86 -4.88 -19.81
C ASN A 71 4.30 -3.79 -18.89
N ILE A 72 3.79 -4.16 -17.72
CA ILE A 72 3.40 -3.24 -16.65
C ILE A 72 3.96 -3.79 -15.34
N ALA A 73 4.11 -2.92 -14.34
CA ALA A 73 4.55 -3.35 -13.03
C ALA A 73 3.53 -4.32 -12.43
N GLN A 74 4.03 -5.44 -11.91
CA GLN A 74 3.20 -6.51 -11.37
C GLN A 74 2.97 -6.29 -9.87
N PRO A 75 1.76 -6.57 -9.36
CA PRO A 75 1.57 -6.61 -7.91
C PRO A 75 2.33 -7.79 -7.31
N VAL A 76 2.70 -7.67 -6.05
CA VAL A 76 3.34 -8.78 -5.32
C VAL A 76 2.32 -9.77 -4.82
N GLN A 77 1.05 -9.35 -4.71
CA GLN A 77 -0.06 -10.17 -4.22
C GLN A 77 -1.37 -9.56 -4.69
N ILE A 78 -2.36 -10.41 -4.93
CA ILE A 78 -3.74 -10.00 -5.12
C ILE A 78 -4.51 -10.64 -3.97
N ASN A 79 -5.22 -9.82 -3.19
CA ASN A 79 -5.91 -10.27 -1.99
C ASN A 79 -7.37 -9.84 -2.01
N LEU A 80 -8.24 -10.68 -1.48
CA LEU A 80 -9.64 -10.33 -1.29
C LEU A 80 -9.81 -9.81 0.15
N ASP A 81 -9.98 -8.50 0.28
CA ASP A 81 -10.16 -7.86 1.56
C ASP A 81 -11.64 -7.75 1.92
N HIS A 82 -12.00 -8.18 3.10
CA HIS A 82 -13.37 -8.10 3.60
C HIS A 82 -13.57 -6.76 4.30
N VAL A 83 -14.22 -5.79 3.61
CA VAL A 83 -14.55 -4.49 4.20
C VAL A 83 -15.72 -4.66 5.16
N ARG A 84 -16.73 -5.37 4.70
CA ARG A 84 -17.90 -5.81 5.48
C ARG A 84 -18.56 -6.97 4.73
N GLU A 85 -19.60 -7.54 5.28
CA GLU A 85 -20.23 -8.74 4.74
C GLU A 85 -20.63 -8.61 3.26
N ASP A 86 -21.17 -7.45 2.87
CA ASP A 86 -21.65 -7.20 1.51
C ASP A 86 -20.69 -6.39 0.64
N HIS A 87 -19.48 -6.09 1.14
CA HIS A 87 -18.53 -5.25 0.43
C HIS A 87 -17.12 -5.82 0.56
N LYS A 88 -16.51 -6.14 -0.57
CA LYS A 88 -15.16 -6.70 -0.63
C LYS A 88 -14.28 -5.85 -1.55
N HIS A 89 -12.99 -5.81 -1.25
CA HIS A 89 -12.01 -5.19 -2.14
C HIS A 89 -11.12 -6.27 -2.74
N ILE A 90 -10.96 -6.22 -4.06
CA ILE A 90 -9.93 -7.00 -4.76
C ILE A 90 -8.71 -6.09 -4.77
N ASN A 91 -7.77 -6.40 -3.90
CA ASN A 91 -6.63 -5.52 -3.59
C ASN A 91 -5.38 -5.99 -4.33
N LEU A 92 -4.90 -5.16 -5.25
CA LEU A 92 -3.62 -5.37 -5.93
C LEU A 92 -2.55 -4.68 -5.08
N MET A 93 -1.68 -5.48 -4.45
CA MET A 93 -0.69 -5.01 -3.48
C MET A 93 0.67 -4.87 -4.13
N TYR A 94 1.34 -3.76 -3.85
CA TYR A 94 2.64 -3.42 -4.43
C TYR A 94 3.68 -3.13 -3.36
N PHE A 95 4.96 -3.28 -3.73
CA PHE A 95 6.08 -2.79 -2.96
C PHE A 95 6.72 -1.64 -3.72
N ALA A 96 7.27 -0.67 -3.00
CA ALA A 96 7.91 0.49 -3.61
C ALA A 96 9.03 1.05 -2.75
N THR A 97 9.91 1.77 -3.42
CA THR A 97 10.91 2.64 -2.79
C THR A 97 10.54 4.10 -3.05
N VAL A 98 11.20 5.02 -2.39
CA VAL A 98 11.02 6.46 -2.62
C VAL A 98 12.08 6.92 -3.63
N LYS A 99 11.63 7.57 -4.71
CA LYS A 99 12.55 8.14 -5.70
C LYS A 99 12.60 9.67 -5.66
N GLY A 100 11.67 10.30 -4.93
CA GLY A 100 11.64 11.76 -4.84
C GLY A 100 10.44 12.24 -4.07
N GLY A 101 10.14 13.53 -4.21
CA GLY A 101 9.04 14.16 -3.51
C GLY A 101 9.41 14.54 -2.08
N ARG A 102 8.44 15.11 -1.40
CA ARG A 102 8.60 15.55 -0.01
C ARG A 102 7.41 15.07 0.80
N MET A 103 7.70 14.28 1.82
CA MET A 103 6.65 13.73 2.67
C MET A 103 5.90 14.82 3.43
N MET A 104 4.59 14.78 3.36
CA MET A 104 3.71 15.62 4.18
C MET A 104 3.67 15.09 5.60
N GLU A 105 3.38 15.94 6.57
CA GLU A 105 3.19 15.50 7.96
C GLU A 105 1.91 14.69 8.10
N LYS A 106 0.90 15.07 7.33
CA LYS A 106 -0.40 14.39 7.25
C LYS A 106 -0.85 14.36 5.81
N SER A 107 -1.69 13.41 5.46
CA SER A 107 -2.34 13.38 4.16
C SER A 107 -3.27 14.60 3.98
N ASP A 108 -3.70 14.86 2.74
CA ASP A 108 -4.66 15.93 2.44
C ASP A 108 -5.97 15.76 3.22
N GLU A 109 -6.31 14.55 3.59
CA GLU A 109 -7.49 14.24 4.39
C GLU A 109 -7.25 14.38 5.90
N GLY A 110 -6.05 14.81 6.28
CA GLY A 110 -5.68 15.02 7.68
C GLY A 110 -5.34 13.76 8.44
N THR A 111 -5.09 12.64 7.74
CA THR A 111 -4.70 11.39 8.39
C THR A 111 -3.21 11.34 8.66
N ALA A 112 -2.83 10.70 9.78
CA ALA A 112 -1.44 10.57 10.16
C ALA A 112 -0.68 9.61 9.25
N LEU A 113 0.60 9.90 9.06
CA LEU A 113 1.55 9.07 8.32
C LEU A 113 2.69 8.71 9.26
N LYS A 114 3.14 7.47 9.23
CA LYS A 114 4.23 7.03 10.11
C LYS A 114 5.06 5.94 9.44
N TRP A 115 6.39 6.06 9.59
CA TRP A 115 7.34 5.03 9.21
C TRP A 115 7.51 4.04 10.35
N PHE A 116 7.37 2.75 10.05
CA PHE A 116 7.50 1.68 11.04
C PHE A 116 8.69 0.80 10.72
N SER A 117 9.54 0.57 11.72
CA SER A 117 10.57 -0.47 11.64
C SER A 117 9.92 -1.84 11.81
N GLY A 118 10.65 -2.90 11.50
CA GLY A 118 10.17 -4.27 11.73
C GLY A 118 9.82 -4.52 13.19
N GLU A 119 10.62 -3.97 14.10
CA GLU A 119 10.36 -4.09 15.54
C GLU A 119 9.07 -3.37 15.95
N GLU A 120 8.85 -2.17 15.42
CA GLU A 120 7.61 -1.42 15.67
C GLU A 120 6.38 -2.13 15.12
N LEU A 121 6.50 -2.75 13.93
CA LEU A 121 5.40 -3.54 13.34
C LEU A 121 5.00 -4.72 14.22
N GLU A 122 5.98 -5.38 14.84
CA GLU A 122 5.71 -6.51 15.73
C GLU A 122 4.92 -6.11 16.97
N LYS A 123 5.10 -4.88 17.44
CA LYS A 123 4.45 -4.35 18.65
C LYS A 123 3.12 -3.67 18.39
N GLU A 124 2.85 -3.31 17.13
CA GLU A 124 1.66 -2.55 16.76
C GLU A 124 0.46 -3.47 16.58
N ASN A 125 -0.73 -2.96 16.88
CA ASN A 125 -1.98 -3.66 16.62
C ASN A 125 -2.36 -3.49 15.14
N LEU A 126 -1.98 -4.47 14.34
CA LEU A 126 -2.22 -4.49 12.90
C LEU A 126 -3.05 -5.70 12.51
N LEU A 127 -3.77 -5.59 11.38
CA LEU A 127 -4.37 -6.78 10.78
C LEU A 127 -3.24 -7.75 10.40
N PRO A 128 -3.45 -9.07 10.58
CA PRO A 128 -2.38 -10.06 10.32
C PRO A 128 -1.77 -9.98 8.92
N ASN A 129 -2.60 -9.78 7.88
CA ASN A 129 -2.09 -9.67 6.51
C ASN A 129 -1.27 -8.39 6.29
N ILE A 130 -1.65 -7.29 6.94
CA ILE A 130 -0.88 -6.03 6.85
C ILE A 130 0.49 -6.20 7.49
N LYS A 131 0.54 -6.79 8.68
CA LYS A 131 1.82 -7.07 9.37
C LYS A 131 2.71 -7.97 8.52
N GLU A 132 2.16 -9.07 8.02
CA GLU A 132 2.90 -10.03 7.20
C GLU A 132 3.53 -9.37 5.97
N TRP A 133 2.72 -8.63 5.20
CA TRP A 133 3.20 -8.00 3.97
C TRP A 133 4.09 -6.79 4.21
N ALA A 134 3.87 -6.05 5.30
CA ALA A 134 4.77 -4.95 5.69
C ALA A 134 6.16 -5.48 6.03
N LEU A 135 6.24 -6.55 6.81
CA LEU A 135 7.51 -7.21 7.13
C LEU A 135 8.17 -7.79 5.88
N GLU A 136 7.38 -8.40 5.00
CA GLU A 136 7.90 -8.94 3.74
C GLU A 136 8.46 -7.84 2.84
N ALA A 137 7.81 -6.67 2.79
CA ALA A 137 8.30 -5.54 2.04
C ALA A 137 9.69 -5.09 2.53
N ILE A 138 9.86 -4.97 3.85
CA ILE A 138 11.14 -4.62 4.44
C ILE A 138 12.19 -5.68 4.08
N ARG A 139 11.84 -6.96 4.18
CA ARG A 139 12.75 -8.06 3.86
C ARG A 139 13.18 -8.04 2.39
N GLN A 140 12.24 -7.83 1.47
CA GLN A 140 12.52 -7.86 0.02
C GLN A 140 13.28 -6.64 -0.47
N ILE A 141 12.98 -5.47 0.06
CA ILE A 141 13.62 -4.22 -0.38
C ILE A 141 14.95 -4.01 0.36
N GLY A 142 14.98 -4.42 1.62
CA GLY A 142 16.17 -4.25 2.45
C GLY A 142 16.30 -2.84 3.00
N LEU A 143 17.53 -2.47 3.28
CA LEU A 143 17.83 -1.18 3.92
C LEU A 143 17.86 -0.02 2.94
#